data_41ae57487e5b33ee189390626a358b56
#
_entry.id   41ae57487e5b33ee189390626a358b56
#
_cell.length_a   1.000
_cell.length_b   1.000
_cell.length_c   1.000
_cell.angle_alpha   90.00
_cell.angle_beta   90.00
_cell.angle_gamma   90.00
#
_symmetry.space_group_name_H-M   'P 1'
#
loop_
_entity.id
_entity.type
_entity.pdbx_description
1 polymer ?
#
loop_
_entity_poly.entity_id
_entity_poly.type
_entity_poly.pdbx_seq_one_letter_code
_entity_poly.pdbx_strand_id
1 'polypeptide(L)'
;MQELSVLENILLFTIIGSVGGLTGGLILLFNEKFAIKISHFLASFAAGVLLGTAFFDLLPEAAHEGEKLGIDIFLWTLVGIVIFFLTERFIHWFHHHDEYHEHSEEKTSKNTLPLIIIGDIVHNFLDGIVIAATFLVNPAVGIITSIAVFAHELPQEIGDFGLMLHKGMKRKNIILVNILSALISIAGALIVFSLGNVLENYIPIFIAITAGFFIYIAASDLIPEIHHEKRKNFAIIETLLFLTGIATMWISTSLITHGN
;
A
#
# COMPACT_ATOMS: atom_id res chain seq x y z
N MET A 1 12.29 6.96 -27.63
CA MET A 1 10.92 7.53 -27.47
C MET A 1 10.03 6.63 -26.58
N GLN A 2 10.08 5.29 -26.71
CA GLN A 2 9.28 4.38 -25.86
C GLN A 2 9.65 4.43 -24.35
N GLU A 3 10.94 4.53 -24.03
CA GLU A 3 11.39 4.58 -22.63
C GLU A 3 10.96 5.84 -21.89
N LEU A 4 10.94 6.99 -22.57
CA LEU A 4 10.43 8.24 -21.98
C LEU A 4 8.94 8.13 -21.65
N SER A 5 8.15 7.47 -22.50
CA SER A 5 6.73 7.27 -22.22
C SER A 5 6.47 6.33 -21.04
N VAL A 6 7.33 5.32 -20.81
CA VAL A 6 7.24 4.43 -19.65
C VAL A 6 7.56 5.19 -18.37
N LEU A 7 8.64 5.98 -18.34
CA LEU A 7 8.99 6.81 -17.19
C LEU A 7 7.90 7.81 -16.86
N GLU A 8 7.35 8.49 -17.86
CA GLU A 8 6.25 9.45 -17.68
C GLU A 8 5.03 8.77 -17.05
N ASN A 9 4.67 7.56 -17.50
CA ASN A 9 3.59 6.79 -16.89
C ASN A 9 3.92 6.40 -15.46
N ILE A 10 5.10 5.85 -15.19
CA ILE A 10 5.54 5.52 -13.84
C ILE A 10 5.40 6.72 -12.91
N LEU A 11 5.95 7.87 -13.29
CA LEU A 11 5.90 9.09 -12.47
C LEU A 11 4.46 9.57 -12.26
N LEU A 12 3.66 9.61 -13.33
CA LEU A 12 2.26 10.04 -13.25
C LEU A 12 1.47 9.15 -12.29
N PHE A 13 1.57 7.84 -12.45
CA PHE A 13 0.80 6.89 -11.65
C PHE A 13 1.34 6.72 -10.23
N THR A 14 2.64 6.91 -10.00
CA THR A 14 3.21 7.00 -8.64
C THR A 14 2.66 8.25 -7.91
N ILE A 15 2.58 9.39 -8.60
CA ILE A 15 1.97 10.60 -8.02
C ILE A 15 0.49 10.38 -7.72
N ILE A 16 -0.26 9.74 -8.62
CA ILE A 16 -1.68 9.45 -8.40
C ILE A 16 -1.84 8.46 -7.22
N GLY A 17 -1.05 7.40 -7.17
CA GLY A 17 -1.10 6.39 -6.11
C GLY A 17 -0.78 6.98 -4.74
N SER A 18 0.44 7.45 -4.54
CA SER A 18 0.91 7.89 -3.23
C SER A 18 0.49 9.33 -2.88
N VAL A 19 0.78 10.33 -3.75
CA VAL A 19 0.40 11.73 -3.44
C VAL A 19 -1.12 11.90 -3.44
N GLY A 20 -1.84 11.16 -4.30
CA GLY A 20 -3.30 11.12 -4.29
C GLY A 20 -3.88 10.62 -2.97
N GLY A 21 -3.23 9.66 -2.32
CA GLY A 21 -3.59 9.13 -0.99
C GLY A 21 -3.68 10.21 0.09
N LEU A 22 -2.82 11.25 0.04
CA LEU A 22 -2.86 12.40 0.96
C LEU A 22 -4.23 13.08 1.06
N THR A 23 -5.08 12.90 0.05
CA THR A 23 -6.45 13.44 0.09
C THR A 23 -7.26 12.85 1.25
N GLY A 24 -6.99 11.61 1.66
CA GLY A 24 -7.56 10.96 2.84
C GLY A 24 -7.25 11.74 4.12
N GLY A 25 -5.97 12.00 4.38
CA GLY A 25 -5.52 12.77 5.52
C GLY A 25 -6.02 14.22 5.52
N LEU A 26 -6.08 14.87 4.35
CA LEU A 26 -6.66 16.21 4.24
C LEU A 26 -8.15 16.21 4.59
N ILE A 27 -8.92 15.22 4.15
CA ILE A 27 -10.34 15.08 4.53
C ILE A 27 -10.48 14.99 6.05
N LEU A 28 -9.60 14.25 6.74
CA LEU A 28 -9.61 14.17 8.21
C LEU A 28 -9.38 15.52 8.86
N LEU A 29 -8.45 16.31 8.36
CA LEU A 29 -8.17 17.65 8.94
C LEU A 29 -9.33 18.62 8.77
N PHE A 30 -10.15 18.46 7.73
CA PHE A 30 -11.36 19.30 7.52
C PHE A 30 -12.58 18.78 8.25
N ASN A 31 -12.77 17.47 8.31
CA ASN A 31 -13.95 16.83 8.93
C ASN A 31 -13.61 15.45 9.48
N GLU A 32 -13.07 15.43 10.70
CA GLU A 32 -12.63 14.21 11.38
C GLU A 32 -13.74 13.13 11.47
N LYS A 33 -14.97 13.53 11.86
CA LYS A 33 -16.08 12.59 11.98
C LYS A 33 -16.45 11.93 10.65
N PHE A 34 -16.41 12.69 9.57
CA PHE A 34 -16.67 12.16 8.23
C PHE A 34 -15.52 11.26 7.78
N ALA A 35 -14.27 11.68 7.96
CA ALA A 35 -13.09 10.91 7.58
C ALA A 35 -13.06 9.55 8.28
N ILE A 36 -13.23 9.50 9.61
CA ILE A 36 -13.26 8.24 10.37
C ILE A 36 -14.40 7.34 9.90
N LYS A 37 -15.57 7.92 9.57
CA LYS A 37 -16.70 7.13 9.09
C LYS A 37 -16.42 6.49 7.72
N ILE A 38 -15.77 7.21 6.80
CA ILE A 38 -15.49 6.69 5.46
C ILE A 38 -14.24 5.80 5.42
N SER A 39 -13.28 5.97 6.36
CA SER A 39 -12.04 5.16 6.36
C SER A 39 -12.33 3.66 6.45
N HIS A 40 -13.27 3.23 7.30
CA HIS A 40 -13.68 1.83 7.38
C HIS A 40 -14.24 1.28 6.05
N PHE A 41 -15.05 2.09 5.35
CA PHE A 41 -15.59 1.69 4.05
C PHE A 41 -14.51 1.65 2.97
N LEU A 42 -13.59 2.62 2.99
CA LEU A 42 -12.44 2.64 2.09
C LEU A 42 -11.50 1.47 2.37
N ALA A 43 -11.20 1.18 3.63
CA ALA A 43 -10.39 0.05 4.04
C ALA A 43 -10.99 -1.29 3.57
N SER A 44 -12.31 -1.45 3.71
CA SER A 44 -13.01 -2.63 3.24
C SER A 44 -12.90 -2.82 1.73
N PHE A 45 -13.14 -1.76 0.96
CA PHE A 45 -12.99 -1.80 -0.50
C PHE A 45 -11.53 -2.06 -0.90
N ALA A 46 -10.59 -1.35 -0.26
CA ALA A 46 -9.15 -1.49 -0.51
C ALA A 46 -8.63 -2.91 -0.24
N ALA A 47 -9.05 -3.54 0.87
CA ALA A 47 -8.70 -4.93 1.15
C ALA A 47 -9.13 -5.88 0.02
N GLY A 48 -10.34 -5.67 -0.52
CA GLY A 48 -10.83 -6.43 -1.67
C GLY A 48 -10.03 -6.16 -2.94
N VAL A 49 -9.68 -4.89 -3.21
CA VAL A 49 -8.85 -4.50 -4.36
C VAL A 49 -7.46 -5.12 -4.26
N LEU A 50 -6.79 -5.03 -3.10
CA LEU A 50 -5.45 -5.60 -2.92
C LEU A 50 -5.42 -7.12 -3.13
N LEU A 51 -6.37 -7.85 -2.53
CA LEU A 51 -6.48 -9.30 -2.76
C LEU A 51 -6.81 -9.62 -4.22
N GLY A 52 -7.77 -8.89 -4.81
CA GLY A 52 -8.10 -9.05 -6.21
C GLY A 52 -6.91 -8.82 -7.14
N THR A 53 -6.14 -7.76 -6.93
CA THR A 53 -4.92 -7.46 -7.67
C THR A 53 -3.88 -8.57 -7.49
N ALA A 54 -3.63 -9.01 -6.25
CA ALA A 54 -2.66 -10.07 -5.99
C ALA A 54 -3.02 -11.37 -6.71
N PHE A 55 -4.28 -11.82 -6.63
CA PHE A 55 -4.69 -13.13 -7.13
C PHE A 55 -5.10 -13.17 -8.60
N PHE A 56 -5.64 -12.07 -9.15
CA PHE A 56 -6.15 -12.06 -10.53
C PHE A 56 -5.19 -11.41 -11.52
N ASP A 57 -4.20 -10.64 -11.03
CA ASP A 57 -3.28 -9.91 -11.88
C ASP A 57 -1.82 -10.27 -11.58
N LEU A 58 -1.29 -9.97 -10.40
CA LEU A 58 0.13 -10.12 -10.11
C LEU A 58 0.61 -11.57 -10.06
N LEU A 59 -0.08 -12.47 -9.36
CA LEU A 59 0.34 -13.87 -9.28
C LEU A 59 0.25 -14.61 -10.62
N PRO A 60 -0.82 -14.46 -11.43
CA PRO A 60 -0.85 -15.03 -12.77
C PRO A 60 0.26 -14.50 -13.66
N GLU A 61 0.53 -13.19 -13.67
CA GLU A 61 1.61 -12.59 -14.46
C GLU A 61 2.99 -13.10 -14.02
N ALA A 62 3.25 -13.09 -12.70
CA ALA A 62 4.49 -13.63 -12.15
C ALA A 62 4.68 -15.11 -12.51
N ALA A 63 3.60 -15.92 -12.48
CA ALA A 63 3.66 -17.33 -12.83
C ALA A 63 3.99 -17.52 -14.32
N HIS A 64 3.35 -16.76 -15.20
CA HIS A 64 3.59 -16.81 -16.63
C HIS A 64 5.03 -16.49 -17.01
N GLU A 65 5.57 -15.41 -16.46
CA GLU A 65 6.95 -15.00 -16.72
C GLU A 65 7.97 -15.85 -15.96
N GLY A 66 7.63 -16.27 -14.73
CA GLY A 66 8.50 -17.11 -13.89
C GLY A 66 8.71 -18.52 -14.43
N GLU A 67 7.68 -19.12 -15.06
CA GLU A 67 7.79 -20.45 -15.67
C GLU A 67 8.88 -20.50 -16.74
N LYS A 68 9.01 -19.45 -17.56
CA LYS A 68 10.04 -19.32 -18.60
C LYS A 68 11.45 -19.33 -18.05
N LEU A 69 11.63 -18.86 -16.82
CA LEU A 69 12.93 -18.68 -16.15
C LEU A 69 13.19 -19.75 -15.07
N GLY A 70 12.26 -20.68 -14.84
CA GLY A 70 12.36 -21.67 -13.78
C GLY A 70 12.31 -21.11 -12.38
N ILE A 71 11.58 -19.99 -12.19
CA ILE A 71 11.46 -19.30 -10.91
C ILE A 71 10.24 -19.81 -10.15
N ASP A 72 10.41 -20.22 -8.90
CA ASP A 72 9.30 -20.55 -7.98
C ASP A 72 8.67 -19.26 -7.43
N ILE A 73 7.60 -18.81 -8.06
CA ILE A 73 6.91 -17.56 -7.69
C ILE A 73 6.22 -17.65 -6.32
N PHE A 74 5.79 -18.85 -5.90
CA PHE A 74 5.15 -19.01 -4.59
C PHE A 74 6.13 -18.82 -3.45
N LEU A 75 7.39 -19.27 -3.63
CA LEU A 75 8.46 -18.98 -2.70
C LEU A 75 8.67 -17.47 -2.56
N TRP A 76 8.72 -16.74 -3.68
CA TRP A 76 8.94 -15.29 -3.66
C TRP A 76 7.74 -14.50 -3.13
N THR A 77 6.54 -14.99 -3.36
CA THR A 77 5.33 -14.44 -2.70
C THR A 77 5.41 -14.59 -1.18
N LEU A 78 5.80 -15.77 -0.70
CA LEU A 78 6.02 -15.99 0.73
C LEU A 78 7.13 -15.08 1.28
N VAL A 79 8.22 -14.92 0.53
CA VAL A 79 9.30 -13.99 0.90
C VAL A 79 8.77 -12.57 1.02
N GLY A 80 7.90 -12.13 0.11
CA GLY A 80 7.22 -10.83 0.21
C GLY A 80 6.43 -10.67 1.50
N ILE A 81 5.56 -11.64 1.82
CA ILE A 81 4.81 -11.67 3.09
C ILE A 81 5.76 -11.55 4.29
N VAL A 82 6.85 -12.33 4.29
CA VAL A 82 7.82 -12.33 5.41
C VAL A 82 8.59 -11.01 5.49
N ILE A 83 8.99 -10.45 4.37
CA ILE A 83 9.68 -9.13 4.35
C ILE A 83 8.78 -8.06 4.95
N PHE A 84 7.51 -8.00 4.53
CA PHE A 84 6.59 -6.99 5.04
C PHE A 84 6.30 -7.20 6.54
N PHE A 85 6.04 -8.45 6.95
CA PHE A 85 5.90 -8.81 8.36
C PHE A 85 7.12 -8.37 9.19
N LEU A 86 8.34 -8.65 8.72
CA LEU A 86 9.56 -8.27 9.44
C LEU A 86 9.71 -6.75 9.50
N THR A 87 9.42 -6.04 8.42
CA THR A 87 9.48 -4.57 8.37
C THR A 87 8.55 -3.98 9.43
N GLU A 88 7.29 -4.42 9.46
CA GLU A 88 6.31 -3.99 10.45
C GLU A 88 6.73 -4.42 11.87
N ARG A 89 7.18 -5.66 12.04
CA ARG A 89 7.66 -6.17 13.32
C ARG A 89 8.83 -5.36 13.87
N PHE A 90 9.78 -4.96 13.02
CA PHE A 90 10.89 -4.10 13.42
C PHE A 90 10.41 -2.72 13.84
N ILE A 91 9.49 -2.12 13.09
CA ILE A 91 8.89 -0.84 13.45
C ILE A 91 8.20 -0.94 14.82
N HIS A 92 7.42 -1.99 15.09
CA HIS A 92 6.77 -2.22 16.38
C HIS A 92 7.75 -2.58 17.50
N TRP A 93 8.83 -3.31 17.22
CA TRP A 93 9.79 -3.71 18.25
C TRP A 93 10.53 -2.52 18.85
N PHE A 94 10.83 -1.51 18.07
CA PHE A 94 11.35 -0.24 18.59
C PHE A 94 10.35 0.49 19.49
N HIS A 95 9.05 0.19 19.39
CA HIS A 95 8.03 0.73 20.28
C HIS A 95 8.07 0.13 21.69
N HIS A 96 8.37 -1.16 21.84
CA HIS A 96 8.26 -1.86 23.12
C HIS A 96 9.50 -1.74 24.02
N HIS A 97 10.64 -1.32 23.52
CA HIS A 97 11.83 -1.17 24.37
C HIS A 97 11.77 0.04 25.33
N ASP A 98 10.91 1.03 25.05
CA ASP A 98 10.75 2.20 25.91
C ASP A 98 9.68 2.02 27.01
N GLU A 99 8.85 0.97 26.98
CA GLU A 99 7.77 0.74 27.93
C GLU A 99 8.19 0.06 29.25
N TYR A 100 9.41 -0.49 29.34
CA TYR A 100 9.86 -1.21 30.55
C TYR A 100 10.42 -0.33 31.67
N HIS A 101 10.55 0.96 31.47
CA HIS A 101 11.01 1.88 32.52
C HIS A 101 10.12 3.14 32.60
N GLU A 102 9.33 3.19 33.68
CA GLU A 102 8.65 4.35 34.27
C GLU A 102 7.12 4.48 34.07
N HIS A 103 6.44 4.34 35.21
CA HIS A 103 5.08 4.79 35.49
C HIS A 103 4.95 6.32 35.36
N SER A 104 4.72 6.84 34.16
CA SER A 104 4.20 8.18 33.95
C SER A 104 3.52 8.28 32.57
N GLU A 105 2.19 8.26 32.59
CA GLU A 105 1.32 8.25 31.39
C GLU A 105 1.53 9.43 30.42
N GLU A 106 2.16 10.50 30.84
CA GLU A 106 2.29 11.74 30.06
C GLU A 106 3.53 11.83 29.17
N LYS A 107 4.59 11.02 29.42
CA LYS A 107 5.84 11.06 28.63
C LYS A 107 5.90 10.05 27.48
N THR A 108 5.17 8.96 27.57
CA THR A 108 5.14 7.88 26.56
C THR A 108 4.54 8.31 25.22
N SER A 109 3.70 9.35 25.24
CA SER A 109 2.95 9.82 24.06
C SER A 109 3.81 10.41 22.94
N LYS A 110 4.97 11.02 23.24
CA LYS A 110 5.78 11.74 22.22
C LYS A 110 6.84 10.87 21.53
N ASN A 111 7.28 9.78 22.15
CA ASN A 111 8.38 8.96 21.61
C ASN A 111 7.99 8.07 20.42
N THR A 112 6.70 7.87 20.16
CA THR A 112 6.21 7.03 19.06
C THR A 112 6.08 7.76 17.72
N LEU A 113 6.04 9.08 17.68
CA LEU A 113 5.91 9.87 16.45
C LEU A 113 6.99 9.58 15.39
N PRO A 114 8.30 9.52 15.73
CA PRO A 114 9.33 9.24 14.74
C PRO A 114 9.14 7.87 14.06
N LEU A 115 8.62 6.89 14.78
CA LEU A 115 8.43 5.54 14.28
C LEU A 115 7.25 5.44 13.31
N ILE A 116 6.16 6.16 13.60
CA ILE A 116 5.04 6.31 12.66
C ILE A 116 5.54 6.93 11.36
N ILE A 117 6.32 8.01 11.46
CA ILE A 117 6.90 8.70 10.29
C ILE A 117 7.84 7.79 9.51
N ILE A 118 8.70 7.04 10.18
CA ILE A 118 9.62 6.09 9.52
C ILE A 118 8.84 4.97 8.85
N GLY A 119 7.80 4.45 9.52
CA GLY A 119 6.93 3.42 8.96
C GLY A 119 6.27 3.88 7.66
N ASP A 120 5.67 5.06 7.69
CA ASP A 120 5.04 5.70 6.54
C ASP A 120 6.04 5.96 5.39
N ILE A 121 7.24 6.46 5.69
CA ILE A 121 8.32 6.65 4.69
C ILE A 121 8.70 5.33 4.01
N VAL A 122 8.88 4.26 4.79
CA VAL A 122 9.25 2.94 4.26
C VAL A 122 8.10 2.37 3.41
N HIS A 123 6.86 2.51 3.87
CA HIS A 123 5.68 2.07 3.15
C HIS A 123 5.57 2.75 1.79
N ASN A 124 5.56 4.07 1.77
CA ASN A 124 5.54 4.87 0.54
C ASN A 124 6.70 4.56 -0.41
N PHE A 125 7.92 4.33 0.13
CA PHE A 125 9.06 3.90 -0.68
C PHE A 125 8.81 2.58 -1.40
N LEU A 126 8.24 1.59 -0.69
CA LEU A 126 7.89 0.28 -1.24
C LEU A 126 6.79 0.40 -2.31
N ASP A 127 5.81 1.25 -2.10
CA ASP A 127 4.76 1.51 -3.08
C ASP A 127 5.31 2.05 -4.41
N GLY A 128 6.27 2.97 -4.32
CA GLY A 128 6.97 3.45 -5.52
C GLY A 128 7.72 2.34 -6.27
N ILE A 129 8.41 1.46 -5.53
CA ILE A 129 9.08 0.28 -6.10
C ILE A 129 8.08 -0.61 -6.82
N VAL A 130 6.96 -0.91 -6.17
CA VAL A 130 5.91 -1.80 -6.67
C VAL A 130 5.26 -1.26 -7.95
N ILE A 131 4.89 0.02 -7.96
CA ILE A 131 4.32 0.67 -9.14
C ILE A 131 5.32 0.63 -10.32
N ALA A 132 6.57 1.02 -10.10
CA ALA A 132 7.56 1.03 -11.16
C ALA A 132 7.87 -0.37 -11.69
N ALA A 133 8.03 -1.36 -10.82
CA ALA A 133 8.29 -2.74 -11.21
C ALA A 133 7.16 -3.29 -12.10
N THR A 134 5.91 -3.06 -11.76
CA THR A 134 4.76 -3.52 -12.52
C THR A 134 4.62 -2.81 -13.87
N PHE A 135 4.92 -1.51 -13.95
CA PHE A 135 4.97 -0.77 -15.22
C PHE A 135 6.08 -1.27 -16.17
N LEU A 136 7.22 -1.69 -15.64
CA LEU A 136 8.30 -2.27 -16.46
C LEU A 136 7.91 -3.59 -17.08
N VAL A 137 6.99 -4.32 -16.47
CA VAL A 137 6.46 -5.57 -17.02
C VAL A 137 5.41 -5.30 -18.09
N ASN A 138 4.35 -4.60 -17.67
CA ASN A 138 3.20 -4.34 -18.53
C ASN A 138 2.51 -3.05 -18.04
N PRO A 139 2.30 -2.05 -18.91
CA PRO A 139 1.61 -0.82 -18.54
C PRO A 139 0.22 -1.05 -17.92
N ALA A 140 -0.52 -2.05 -18.38
CA ALA A 140 -1.84 -2.37 -17.82
C ALA A 140 -1.74 -2.85 -16.37
N VAL A 141 -0.77 -3.74 -16.07
CA VAL A 141 -0.47 -4.20 -14.70
C VAL A 141 -0.06 -3.01 -13.82
N GLY A 142 0.79 -2.12 -14.34
CA GLY A 142 1.21 -0.90 -13.63
C GLY A 142 0.04 0.03 -13.27
N ILE A 143 -0.91 0.23 -14.18
CA ILE A 143 -2.12 1.03 -13.93
C ILE A 143 -2.97 0.39 -12.83
N ILE A 144 -3.23 -0.91 -12.93
CA ILE A 144 -4.02 -1.66 -11.95
C ILE A 144 -3.37 -1.59 -10.57
N THR A 145 -2.06 -1.85 -10.51
CA THR A 145 -1.28 -1.74 -9.26
C THR A 145 -1.35 -0.34 -8.65
N SER A 146 -1.26 0.71 -9.45
CA SER A 146 -1.35 2.08 -8.97
C SER A 146 -2.73 2.42 -8.40
N ILE A 147 -3.80 1.87 -8.99
CA ILE A 147 -5.16 2.00 -8.46
C ILE A 147 -5.28 1.27 -7.11
N ALA A 148 -4.67 0.09 -6.99
CA ALA A 148 -4.65 -0.67 -5.75
C ALA A 148 -3.87 0.07 -4.65
N VAL A 149 -2.72 0.66 -4.98
CA VAL A 149 -1.95 1.53 -4.08
C VAL A 149 -2.80 2.73 -3.63
N PHE A 150 -3.37 3.48 -4.56
CA PHE A 150 -4.25 4.60 -4.21
C PHE A 150 -5.41 4.19 -3.29
N ALA A 151 -6.01 3.03 -3.53
CA ALA A 151 -7.16 2.57 -2.77
C ALA A 151 -6.82 2.27 -1.29
N HIS A 152 -5.62 1.71 -1.00
CA HIS A 152 -5.23 1.43 0.37
C HIS A 152 -4.55 2.63 1.06
N GLU A 153 -3.89 3.50 0.32
CA GLU A 153 -3.30 4.73 0.83
C GLU A 153 -4.35 5.68 1.42
N LEU A 154 -5.55 5.77 0.84
CA LEU A 154 -6.61 6.63 1.35
C LEU A 154 -6.98 6.36 2.81
N PRO A 155 -7.35 5.13 3.24
CA PRO A 155 -7.64 4.82 4.63
C PRO A 155 -6.40 4.92 5.52
N GLN A 156 -5.23 4.52 5.03
CA GLN A 156 -3.97 4.58 5.76
C GLN A 156 -3.62 6.02 6.14
N GLU A 157 -3.66 6.94 5.20
CA GLU A 157 -3.41 8.36 5.44
C GLU A 157 -4.41 8.98 6.43
N ILE A 158 -5.68 8.55 6.42
CA ILE A 158 -6.65 8.96 7.45
C ILE A 158 -6.18 8.50 8.84
N GLY A 159 -5.71 7.26 8.96
CA GLY A 159 -5.18 6.69 10.19
C GLY A 159 -3.95 7.43 10.70
N ASP A 160 -2.96 7.63 9.84
CA ASP A 160 -1.68 8.27 10.19
C ASP A 160 -1.85 9.73 10.58
N PHE A 161 -2.65 10.49 9.84
CA PHE A 161 -3.01 11.86 10.21
C PHE A 161 -3.74 11.91 11.56
N GLY A 162 -4.69 11.00 11.78
CA GLY A 162 -5.43 10.90 13.04
C GLY A 162 -4.51 10.58 14.21
N LEU A 163 -3.60 9.62 14.04
CA LEU A 163 -2.66 9.20 15.07
C LEU A 163 -1.64 10.29 15.40
N MET A 164 -1.04 10.95 14.39
CA MET A 164 -0.12 12.06 14.58
C MET A 164 -0.81 13.26 15.27
N LEU A 165 -2.07 13.55 14.92
CA LEU A 165 -2.87 14.60 15.53
C LEU A 165 -3.17 14.25 17.00
N HIS A 166 -3.56 13.01 17.30
CA HIS A 166 -3.81 12.53 18.65
C HIS A 166 -2.55 12.62 19.54
N LYS A 167 -1.37 12.36 18.96
CA LYS A 167 -0.06 12.51 19.63
C LYS A 167 0.37 13.98 19.79
N GLY A 168 -0.46 14.95 19.40
CA GLY A 168 -0.23 16.38 19.60
C GLY A 168 0.65 17.04 18.55
N MET A 169 0.89 16.43 17.40
CA MET A 169 1.58 17.08 16.31
C MET A 169 0.71 18.19 15.70
N LYS A 170 1.34 19.31 15.34
CA LYS A 170 0.64 20.43 14.69
C LYS A 170 0.22 20.04 13.27
N ARG A 171 -1.00 20.38 12.86
CA ARG A 171 -1.54 20.08 11.52
C ARG A 171 -0.58 20.42 10.37
N LYS A 172 0.10 21.59 10.45
CA LYS A 172 1.09 21.99 9.44
C LYS A 172 2.25 20.99 9.33
N ASN A 173 2.73 20.48 10.46
CA ASN A 173 3.85 19.53 10.46
C ASN A 173 3.39 18.16 9.96
N ILE A 174 2.16 17.74 10.29
CA ILE A 174 1.57 16.51 9.77
C ILE A 174 1.53 16.57 8.23
N ILE A 175 0.96 17.62 7.66
CA ILE A 175 0.91 17.80 6.21
C ILE A 175 2.31 17.78 5.59
N LEU A 176 3.28 18.49 6.20
CA LEU A 176 4.64 18.53 5.67
C LEU A 176 5.31 17.15 5.66
N VAL A 177 5.19 16.41 6.77
CA VAL A 177 5.77 15.08 6.90
C VAL A 177 5.18 14.13 5.88
N ASN A 178 3.85 14.08 5.74
CA ASN A 178 3.19 13.18 4.80
C ASN A 178 3.46 13.57 3.33
N ILE A 179 3.56 14.86 3.00
CA ILE A 179 4.03 15.27 1.65
C ILE A 179 5.45 14.75 1.39
N LEU A 180 6.36 14.88 2.37
CA LEU A 180 7.73 14.40 2.20
C LEU A 180 7.78 12.87 2.09
N SER A 181 6.98 12.16 2.88
CA SER A 181 6.83 10.71 2.81
C SER A 181 6.31 10.28 1.44
N ALA A 182 5.20 10.85 0.98
CA ALA A 182 4.64 10.55 -0.34
C ALA A 182 5.63 10.81 -1.49
N LEU A 183 6.50 11.81 -1.38
CA LEU A 183 7.55 12.07 -2.38
C LEU A 183 8.65 11.01 -2.41
N ILE A 184 8.83 10.24 -1.32
CA ILE A 184 9.79 9.13 -1.29
C ILE A 184 9.35 7.97 -2.20
N SER A 185 8.07 7.82 -2.49
CA SER A 185 7.59 6.85 -3.48
C SER A 185 8.19 7.10 -4.87
N ILE A 186 8.36 8.38 -5.24
CA ILE A 186 9.02 8.75 -6.50
C ILE A 186 10.49 8.28 -6.50
N ALA A 187 11.18 8.37 -5.36
CA ALA A 187 12.56 7.87 -5.27
C ALA A 187 12.62 6.35 -5.44
N GLY A 188 11.71 5.59 -4.82
CA GLY A 188 11.57 4.15 -5.04
C GLY A 188 11.32 3.80 -6.51
N ALA A 189 10.39 4.50 -7.14
CA ALA A 189 10.07 4.33 -8.56
C ALA A 189 11.25 4.62 -9.49
N LEU A 190 11.98 5.71 -9.25
CA LEU A 190 13.15 6.08 -10.04
C LEU A 190 14.30 5.09 -9.90
N ILE A 191 14.52 4.53 -8.72
CA ILE A 191 15.53 3.48 -8.49
C ILE A 191 15.20 2.26 -9.34
N VAL A 192 13.98 1.76 -9.29
CA VAL A 192 13.57 0.59 -10.07
C VAL A 192 13.65 0.86 -11.57
N PHE A 193 13.16 2.01 -12.03
CA PHE A 193 13.27 2.40 -13.45
C PHE A 193 14.73 2.45 -13.92
N SER A 194 15.63 3.05 -13.12
CA SER A 194 17.05 3.15 -13.46
C SER A 194 17.76 1.81 -13.53
N LEU A 195 17.28 0.81 -12.78
CA LEU A 195 17.81 -0.54 -12.75
C LEU A 195 17.09 -1.49 -13.72
N GLY A 196 16.06 -1.03 -14.44
CA GLY A 196 15.17 -1.85 -15.25
C GLY A 196 15.87 -2.84 -16.17
N ASN A 197 16.89 -2.38 -16.92
CA ASN A 197 17.68 -3.23 -17.81
C ASN A 197 18.47 -4.34 -17.09
N VAL A 198 18.84 -4.12 -15.82
CA VAL A 198 19.55 -5.12 -15.00
C VAL A 198 18.57 -6.08 -14.36
N LEU A 199 17.35 -5.62 -14.11
CA LEU A 199 16.32 -6.32 -13.36
C LEU A 199 15.40 -7.17 -14.26
N GLU A 200 15.51 -7.10 -15.58
CA GLU A 200 14.60 -7.75 -16.53
C GLU A 200 14.36 -9.25 -16.21
N ASN A 201 15.42 -10.00 -15.95
CA ASN A 201 15.32 -11.43 -15.57
C ASN A 201 14.78 -11.66 -14.14
N TYR A 202 14.70 -10.65 -13.32
CA TYR A 202 14.20 -10.71 -11.94
C TYR A 202 12.79 -10.14 -11.78
N ILE A 203 12.22 -9.62 -12.84
CA ILE A 203 10.89 -9.03 -12.87
C ILE A 203 9.82 -9.95 -12.24
N PRO A 204 9.74 -11.26 -12.59
CA PRO A 204 8.75 -12.16 -11.98
C PRO A 204 8.89 -12.26 -10.45
N ILE A 205 10.13 -12.15 -9.95
CA ILE A 205 10.42 -12.14 -8.51
C ILE A 205 9.83 -10.88 -7.86
N PHE A 206 10.03 -9.71 -8.47
CA PHE A 206 9.49 -8.46 -7.95
C PHE A 206 7.96 -8.45 -7.93
N ILE A 207 7.32 -8.96 -8.99
CA ILE A 207 5.85 -9.07 -9.03
C ILE A 207 5.35 -10.03 -7.95
N ALA A 208 5.99 -11.18 -7.78
CA ALA A 208 5.63 -12.16 -6.76
C ALA A 208 5.78 -11.59 -5.33
N ILE A 209 6.87 -10.86 -5.06
CA ILE A 209 7.09 -10.14 -3.79
C ILE A 209 5.99 -9.09 -3.57
N THR A 210 5.65 -8.33 -4.61
CA THR A 210 4.56 -7.34 -4.58
C THR A 210 3.22 -7.98 -4.25
N ALA A 211 2.89 -9.11 -4.87
CA ALA A 211 1.69 -9.87 -4.53
C ALA A 211 1.70 -10.29 -3.05
N GLY A 212 2.86 -10.70 -2.53
CA GLY A 212 3.06 -11.00 -1.11
C GLY A 212 2.79 -9.80 -0.20
N PHE A 213 3.26 -8.61 -0.57
CA PHE A 213 2.98 -7.37 0.15
C PHE A 213 1.48 -7.07 0.19
N PHE A 214 0.80 -7.13 -0.95
CA PHE A 214 -0.63 -6.86 -1.03
C PHE A 214 -1.47 -7.86 -0.24
N ILE A 215 -1.11 -9.14 -0.27
CA ILE A 215 -1.75 -10.17 0.57
C ILE A 215 -1.55 -9.85 2.05
N TYR A 216 -0.33 -9.46 2.45
CA TYR A 216 -0.03 -9.15 3.83
C TYR A 216 -0.83 -7.92 4.31
N ILE A 217 -0.77 -6.79 3.61
CA ILE A 217 -1.50 -5.56 3.96
C ILE A 217 -3.00 -5.84 4.09
N ALA A 218 -3.57 -6.55 3.11
CA ALA A 218 -4.99 -6.87 3.15
C ALA A 218 -5.35 -7.76 4.34
N ALA A 219 -4.54 -8.79 4.63
CA ALA A 219 -4.87 -9.81 5.63
C ALA A 219 -4.50 -9.40 7.07
N SER A 220 -3.40 -8.65 7.27
CA SER A 220 -2.94 -8.26 8.60
C SER A 220 -3.50 -6.93 9.08
N ASP A 221 -3.73 -5.98 8.17
CA ASP A 221 -4.08 -4.61 8.53
C ASP A 221 -5.57 -4.33 8.26
N LEU A 222 -6.01 -4.46 7.00
CA LEU A 222 -7.33 -4.02 6.61
C LEU A 222 -8.46 -4.99 7.03
N ILE A 223 -8.29 -6.30 6.85
CA ILE A 223 -9.32 -7.28 7.22
C ILE A 223 -9.58 -7.32 8.72
N PRO A 224 -8.58 -7.29 9.63
CA PRO A 224 -8.84 -7.18 11.05
C PRO A 224 -9.62 -5.93 11.44
N GLU A 225 -9.35 -4.78 10.80
CA GLU A 225 -10.11 -3.55 11.05
C GLU A 225 -11.60 -3.72 10.70
N ILE A 226 -11.92 -4.38 9.59
CA ILE A 226 -13.29 -4.71 9.18
C ILE A 226 -13.97 -5.62 10.24
N HIS A 227 -13.24 -6.61 10.79
CA HIS A 227 -13.78 -7.52 11.78
C HIS A 227 -14.09 -6.88 13.15
N HIS A 228 -13.50 -5.73 13.45
CA HIS A 228 -13.78 -5.00 14.70
C HIS A 228 -15.11 -4.24 14.69
N GLU A 229 -15.79 -4.09 13.55
CA GLU A 229 -17.07 -3.41 13.46
C GLU A 229 -18.20 -4.24 14.11
N LYS A 230 -18.82 -3.66 15.12
CA LYS A 230 -19.90 -4.32 15.90
C LYS A 230 -21.30 -3.98 15.42
N ARG A 231 -21.45 -2.93 14.63
CA ARG A 231 -22.75 -2.46 14.11
C ARG A 231 -23.15 -3.29 12.90
N LYS A 232 -24.15 -4.15 13.05
CA LYS A 232 -24.57 -5.12 12.02
C LYS A 232 -24.77 -4.52 10.63
N ASN A 233 -25.40 -3.35 10.53
CA ASN A 233 -25.65 -2.70 9.23
C ASN A 233 -24.34 -2.22 8.58
N PHE A 234 -23.37 -1.75 9.36
CA PHE A 234 -22.05 -1.35 8.87
C PHE A 234 -21.26 -2.56 8.41
N ALA A 235 -21.21 -3.63 9.20
CA ALA A 235 -20.53 -4.87 8.84
C ALA A 235 -21.04 -5.47 7.51
N ILE A 236 -22.34 -5.36 7.22
CA ILE A 236 -22.91 -5.79 5.93
C ILE A 236 -22.37 -4.91 4.79
N ILE A 237 -22.35 -3.58 4.97
CA ILE A 237 -21.85 -2.64 3.95
C ILE A 237 -20.36 -2.88 3.70
N GLU A 238 -19.56 -3.04 4.74
CA GLU A 238 -18.14 -3.36 4.67
C GLU A 238 -17.89 -4.67 3.92
N THR A 239 -18.66 -5.72 4.24
CA THR A 239 -18.56 -6.98 3.51
C THR A 239 -18.90 -6.82 2.03
N LEU A 240 -19.95 -6.06 1.70
CA LEU A 240 -20.31 -5.79 0.31
C LEU A 240 -19.25 -4.98 -0.42
N LEU A 241 -18.65 -3.99 0.22
CA LEU A 241 -17.55 -3.20 -0.34
C LEU A 241 -16.30 -4.04 -0.57
N PHE A 242 -15.93 -4.91 0.37
CA PHE A 242 -14.85 -5.88 0.20
C PHE A 242 -15.07 -6.78 -1.03
N LEU A 243 -16.26 -7.38 -1.14
CA LEU A 243 -16.61 -8.20 -2.31
C LEU A 243 -16.64 -7.38 -3.61
N THR A 244 -17.08 -6.12 -3.55
CA THR A 244 -17.08 -5.21 -4.69
C THR A 244 -15.65 -4.91 -5.14
N GLY A 245 -14.71 -4.69 -4.20
CA GLY A 245 -13.29 -4.52 -4.50
C GLY A 245 -12.73 -5.73 -5.27
N ILE A 246 -12.97 -6.95 -4.77
CA ILE A 246 -12.58 -8.18 -5.44
C ILE A 246 -13.19 -8.28 -6.85
N ALA A 247 -14.52 -8.04 -6.96
CA ALA A 247 -15.23 -8.12 -8.23
C ALA A 247 -14.72 -7.08 -9.24
N THR A 248 -14.40 -5.87 -8.79
CA THR A 248 -13.82 -4.80 -9.63
C THR A 248 -12.53 -5.27 -10.26
N MET A 249 -11.63 -5.87 -9.49
CA MET A 249 -10.34 -6.36 -9.98
C MET A 249 -10.51 -7.53 -10.93
N TRP A 250 -11.38 -8.48 -10.61
CA TRP A 250 -11.68 -9.59 -11.50
C TRP A 250 -12.23 -9.14 -12.87
N ILE A 251 -13.16 -8.17 -12.86
CA ILE A 251 -13.72 -7.61 -14.10
C ILE A 251 -12.64 -6.86 -14.88
N SER A 252 -11.85 -6.01 -14.22
CA SER A 252 -10.79 -5.23 -14.86
C SER A 252 -9.76 -6.13 -15.55
N THR A 253 -9.28 -7.15 -14.86
CA THR A 253 -8.32 -8.12 -15.43
C THR A 253 -8.95 -8.90 -16.58
N SER A 254 -10.21 -9.34 -16.45
CA SER A 254 -10.93 -10.06 -17.51
C SER A 254 -11.10 -9.21 -18.78
N LEU A 255 -11.37 -7.91 -18.65
CA LEU A 255 -11.50 -7.00 -19.80
C LEU A 255 -10.15 -6.76 -20.50
N ILE A 256 -9.05 -6.72 -19.76
CA ILE A 256 -7.72 -6.49 -20.30
C ILE A 256 -7.21 -7.75 -21.01
N THR A 257 -7.41 -8.94 -20.43
CA THR A 257 -6.94 -10.21 -20.99
C THR A 257 -7.75 -10.66 -22.22
N HIS A 258 -9.02 -10.25 -22.37
CA HIS A 258 -9.88 -10.59 -23.51
C HIS A 258 -9.95 -9.48 -24.56
N GLY A 259 -9.34 -8.32 -24.31
CA GLY A 259 -9.29 -7.18 -25.24
C GLY A 259 -8.09 -7.20 -26.22
N ASN A 260 -7.19 -8.16 -26.09
CA ASN A 260 -6.07 -8.44 -27.00
C ASN A 260 -6.30 -9.77 -27.69
#